data_626a4e67ee302adeef837069eca49b4e
#
_entry.id   626a4e67ee302adeef837069eca49b4e
#
_cell.length_a   1.000
_cell.length_b   1.000
_cell.length_c   1.000
_cell.angle_alpha   90.00
_cell.angle_beta   90.00
_cell.angle_gamma   90.00
#
_symmetry.space_group_name_H-M   'P 1'
#
loop_
_entity.id
_entity.type
_entity.pdbx_description
1 polymer ?
#
loop_
_entity_poly.entity_id
_entity_poly.type
_entity_poly.pdbx_seq_one_letter_code
_entity_poly.pdbx_strand_id
1 'polypeptide(L)'
;VFGSELSRFVAMEILVIIILTLLNSFFALSEIALVSVKKSRIEHLAAQGNSRAKTVLQLLENPENFLSSVQVGITLIGIISGAYGGAALTDDMEQFLSSFTFLQNYHHSISLVTVIGSITYFSIVIGELVPKTIGMNNAESIALVCVPIIKEFTRVTYPFVKLLSVSTNVILKVFGIKENENERVSEDELRFILKSARNQGVLEKEESEVHHNLFSFTDQTARSLMTHKSELEWINRHSPIEVIFDKLKESVHSKFIVGDGSIDKVLGVMAI
;
A
#
# COMPACT_ATOMS: atom_id res chain seq x y z
N VAL A 1 -4.36 -16.72 56.34
CA VAL A 1 -5.39 -17.24 55.39
C VAL A 1 -5.90 -16.11 54.48
N PHE A 2 -6.21 -14.91 55.00
CA PHE A 2 -6.71 -13.76 54.18
C PHE A 2 -5.69 -13.27 53.14
N GLY A 3 -4.37 -13.22 53.45
CA GLY A 3 -3.36 -12.75 52.52
C GLY A 3 -3.09 -13.66 51.31
N SER A 4 -3.35 -14.97 51.45
CA SER A 4 -3.12 -15.92 50.35
C SER A 4 -4.29 -15.96 49.34
N GLU A 5 -5.52 -15.63 49.76
CA GLU A 5 -6.67 -15.54 48.85
C GLU A 5 -6.62 -14.22 48.06
N LEU A 6 -6.31 -13.09 48.68
CA LEU A 6 -6.15 -11.78 48.05
C LEU A 6 -5.08 -11.85 46.94
N SER A 7 -3.93 -12.46 47.27
CA SER A 7 -2.85 -12.60 46.26
C SER A 7 -3.23 -13.49 45.07
N ARG A 8 -4.13 -14.47 45.28
CA ARG A 8 -4.66 -15.30 44.14
C ARG A 8 -5.65 -14.53 43.28
N PHE A 9 -6.49 -13.66 43.85
CA PHE A 9 -7.38 -12.81 43.05
C PHE A 9 -6.62 -11.84 42.19
N VAL A 10 -5.67 -11.09 42.73
CA VAL A 10 -4.80 -10.17 41.98
C VAL A 10 -4.01 -10.91 40.90
N ALA A 11 -3.48 -12.10 41.19
CA ALA A 11 -2.76 -12.90 40.20
C ALA A 11 -3.65 -13.34 39.03
N MET A 12 -4.94 -13.66 39.30
CA MET A 12 -5.90 -14.02 38.26
C MET A 12 -6.28 -12.82 37.37
N GLU A 13 -6.45 -11.65 37.96
CA GLU A 13 -6.74 -10.40 37.25
C GLU A 13 -5.59 -10.01 36.33
N ILE A 14 -4.36 -10.06 36.82
CA ILE A 14 -3.14 -9.84 36.02
C ILE A 14 -3.04 -10.87 34.91
N LEU A 15 -3.34 -12.13 35.16
CA LEU A 15 -3.34 -13.19 34.13
C LEU A 15 -4.32 -12.88 32.98
N VAL A 16 -5.53 -12.42 33.33
CA VAL A 16 -6.53 -12.01 32.30
C VAL A 16 -6.01 -10.87 31.45
N ILE A 17 -5.40 -9.85 32.06
CA ILE A 17 -4.81 -8.72 31.33
C ILE A 17 -3.66 -9.18 30.43
N ILE A 18 -2.81 -10.11 30.91
CA ILE A 18 -1.75 -10.70 30.08
C ILE A 18 -2.34 -11.45 28.87
N ILE A 19 -3.38 -12.26 29.07
CA ILE A 19 -4.04 -12.98 27.98
C ILE A 19 -4.62 -12.00 26.96
N LEU A 20 -5.30 -10.95 27.42
CA LEU A 20 -5.83 -9.90 26.54
C LEU A 20 -4.74 -9.19 25.77
N THR A 21 -3.62 -8.87 26.43
CA THR A 21 -2.45 -8.23 25.80
C THR A 21 -1.81 -9.15 24.74
N LEU A 22 -1.68 -10.45 25.02
CA LEU A 22 -1.18 -11.43 24.05
C LEU A 22 -2.13 -11.61 22.86
N LEU A 23 -3.43 -11.58 23.09
CA LEU A 23 -4.41 -11.63 22.02
C LEU A 23 -4.34 -10.37 21.14
N ASN A 24 -4.19 -9.20 21.76
CA ASN A 24 -3.95 -7.95 21.04
C ASN A 24 -2.65 -8.01 20.21
N SER A 25 -1.60 -8.54 20.80
CA SER A 25 -0.30 -8.79 20.16
C SER A 25 -0.43 -9.68 18.91
N PHE A 26 -1.24 -10.74 18.99
CA PHE A 26 -1.51 -11.61 17.85
C PHE A 26 -2.20 -10.88 16.71
N PHE A 27 -3.21 -10.05 16.99
CA PHE A 27 -3.89 -9.27 15.96
C PHE A 27 -2.97 -8.22 15.33
N ALA A 28 -2.22 -7.48 16.15
CA ALA A 28 -1.28 -6.46 15.67
C ALA A 28 -0.14 -7.06 14.82
N LEU A 29 0.38 -8.21 15.23
CA LEU A 29 1.37 -9.01 14.48
C LEU A 29 0.82 -9.45 13.12
N SER A 30 -0.41 -9.99 13.12
CA SER A 30 -1.06 -10.50 11.92
C SER A 30 -1.39 -9.39 10.93
N GLU A 31 -1.86 -8.24 11.41
CA GLU A 31 -2.19 -7.06 10.61
C GLU A 31 -0.98 -6.64 9.79
N ILE A 32 0.12 -6.32 10.49
CA ILE A 32 1.31 -5.79 9.83
C ILE A 32 1.99 -6.84 8.95
N ALA A 33 1.97 -8.11 9.34
CA ALA A 33 2.54 -9.18 8.53
C ALA A 33 1.79 -9.32 7.19
N LEU A 34 0.44 -9.31 7.19
CA LEU A 34 -0.36 -9.40 5.98
C LEU A 34 -0.19 -8.17 5.07
N VAL A 35 -0.04 -6.97 5.64
CA VAL A 35 0.18 -5.74 4.86
C VAL A 35 1.60 -5.67 4.28
N SER A 36 2.60 -6.16 5.02
CA SER A 36 4.01 -6.05 4.64
C SER A 36 4.50 -7.18 3.73
N VAL A 37 3.67 -8.19 3.48
CA VAL A 37 4.07 -9.34 2.66
C VAL A 37 4.28 -8.95 1.19
N LYS A 38 5.34 -9.47 0.57
CA LYS A 38 5.58 -9.29 -0.87
C LYS A 38 4.66 -10.20 -1.66
N LYS A 39 3.69 -9.60 -2.38
CA LYS A 39 2.67 -10.32 -3.16
C LYS A 39 3.29 -11.35 -4.11
N SER A 40 4.36 -10.99 -4.83
CA SER A 40 5.06 -11.88 -5.77
C SER A 40 5.60 -13.15 -5.11
N ARG A 41 6.08 -13.07 -3.86
CA ARG A 41 6.56 -14.23 -3.10
C ARG A 41 5.42 -15.15 -2.69
N ILE A 42 4.29 -14.58 -2.27
CA ILE A 42 3.10 -15.36 -1.94
C ILE A 42 2.50 -16.02 -3.17
N GLU A 43 2.48 -15.35 -4.32
CA GLU A 43 2.07 -15.91 -5.61
C GLU A 43 2.92 -17.14 -5.99
N HIS A 44 4.23 -17.03 -5.83
CA HIS A 44 5.14 -18.16 -6.07
C HIS A 44 4.84 -19.36 -5.15
N LEU A 45 4.63 -19.13 -3.85
CA LEU A 45 4.27 -20.19 -2.91
C LEU A 45 2.88 -20.79 -3.22
N ALA A 46 1.93 -19.98 -3.65
CA ALA A 46 0.60 -20.44 -4.05
C ALA A 46 0.64 -21.29 -5.32
N ALA A 47 1.52 -20.96 -6.28
CA ALA A 47 1.77 -21.75 -7.48
C ALA A 47 2.41 -23.11 -7.16
N GLN A 48 3.21 -23.19 -6.10
CA GLN A 48 3.77 -24.45 -5.56
C GLN A 48 2.75 -25.30 -4.79
N GLY A 49 1.48 -24.87 -4.72
CA GLY A 49 0.41 -25.64 -4.09
C GLY A 49 0.16 -25.31 -2.60
N ASN A 50 0.82 -24.31 -2.03
CA ASN A 50 0.60 -23.89 -0.65
C ASN A 50 -0.81 -23.28 -0.46
N SER A 51 -1.70 -23.99 0.23
CA SER A 51 -3.08 -23.56 0.46
C SER A 51 -3.18 -22.29 1.32
N ARG A 52 -2.27 -22.11 2.28
CA ARG A 52 -2.24 -20.91 3.13
C ARG A 52 -1.84 -19.68 2.32
N ALA A 53 -0.90 -19.82 1.39
CA ALA A 53 -0.51 -18.74 0.48
C ALA A 53 -1.68 -18.33 -0.42
N LYS A 54 -2.47 -19.29 -0.93
CA LYS A 54 -3.72 -18.97 -1.66
C LYS A 54 -4.71 -18.17 -0.80
N THR A 55 -4.83 -18.53 0.47
CA THR A 55 -5.70 -17.79 1.40
C THR A 55 -5.18 -16.38 1.69
N VAL A 56 -3.86 -16.19 1.82
CA VAL A 56 -3.26 -14.85 1.94
C VAL A 56 -3.61 -14.01 0.72
N LEU A 57 -3.45 -14.53 -0.51
CA LEU A 57 -3.82 -13.80 -1.73
C LEU A 57 -5.30 -13.40 -1.75
N GLN A 58 -6.20 -14.31 -1.34
CA GLN A 58 -7.64 -14.00 -1.24
C GLN A 58 -7.94 -12.84 -0.27
N LEU A 59 -7.24 -12.76 0.86
CA LEU A 59 -7.40 -11.64 1.80
C LEU A 59 -6.82 -10.34 1.24
N LEU A 60 -5.72 -10.44 0.47
CA LEU A 60 -5.08 -9.28 -0.17
C LEU A 60 -5.84 -8.74 -1.40
N GLU A 61 -6.78 -9.49 -1.96
CA GLU A 61 -7.71 -8.99 -2.99
C GLU A 61 -8.70 -7.95 -2.44
N ASN A 62 -9.08 -8.08 -1.15
CA ASN A 62 -9.97 -7.15 -0.46
C ASN A 62 -9.40 -6.79 0.92
N PRO A 63 -8.30 -6.02 0.97
CA PRO A 63 -7.56 -5.77 2.22
C PRO A 63 -8.39 -5.02 3.26
N GLU A 64 -9.31 -4.16 2.85
CA GLU A 64 -10.16 -3.37 3.74
C GLU A 64 -10.98 -4.23 4.70
N ASN A 65 -11.48 -5.37 4.23
CA ASN A 65 -12.31 -6.25 5.05
C ASN A 65 -11.54 -6.88 6.21
N PHE A 66 -10.34 -7.41 5.96
CA PHE A 66 -9.55 -8.01 7.04
C PHE A 66 -8.92 -6.95 7.94
N LEU A 67 -8.46 -5.82 7.38
CA LEU A 67 -7.91 -4.71 8.15
C LEU A 67 -8.95 -4.15 9.13
N SER A 68 -10.15 -3.85 8.63
CA SER A 68 -11.25 -3.39 9.48
C SER A 68 -11.63 -4.42 10.56
N SER A 69 -11.63 -5.72 10.21
CA SER A 69 -11.91 -6.79 11.17
C SER A 69 -10.87 -6.84 12.27
N VAL A 70 -9.60 -6.84 11.91
CA VAL A 70 -8.49 -6.87 12.86
C VAL A 70 -8.48 -5.63 13.74
N GLN A 71 -8.71 -4.43 13.15
CA GLN A 71 -8.80 -3.18 13.88
C GLN A 71 -9.94 -3.18 14.92
N VAL A 72 -11.10 -3.75 14.56
CA VAL A 72 -12.20 -3.95 15.51
C VAL A 72 -11.76 -4.85 16.65
N GLY A 73 -11.04 -5.95 16.36
CA GLY A 73 -10.48 -6.84 17.37
C GLY A 73 -9.54 -6.14 18.34
N ILE A 74 -8.56 -5.42 17.81
CA ILE A 74 -7.58 -4.66 18.60
C ILE A 74 -8.29 -3.63 19.49
N THR A 75 -9.22 -2.85 18.93
CA THR A 75 -9.95 -1.83 19.67
C THR A 75 -10.80 -2.44 20.79
N LEU A 76 -11.55 -3.52 20.49
CA LEU A 76 -12.39 -4.21 21.47
C LEU A 76 -11.57 -4.78 22.63
N ILE A 77 -10.47 -5.44 22.33
CA ILE A 77 -9.55 -5.98 23.34
C ILE A 77 -8.96 -4.86 24.20
N GLY A 78 -8.55 -3.76 23.58
CA GLY A 78 -8.01 -2.59 24.26
C GLY A 78 -9.02 -1.98 25.26
N ILE A 79 -10.29 -1.83 24.83
CA ILE A 79 -11.37 -1.32 25.69
C ILE A 79 -11.64 -2.29 26.85
N ILE A 80 -11.75 -3.59 26.56
CA ILE A 80 -11.99 -4.62 27.59
C ILE A 80 -10.81 -4.65 28.58
N SER A 81 -9.57 -4.61 28.11
CA SER A 81 -8.38 -4.64 28.94
C SER A 81 -8.29 -3.41 29.85
N GLY A 82 -8.59 -2.22 29.32
CA GLY A 82 -8.60 -0.99 30.10
C GLY A 82 -9.73 -0.94 31.13
N ALA A 83 -10.94 -1.32 30.73
CA ALA A 83 -12.13 -1.34 31.62
C ALA A 83 -11.98 -2.39 32.71
N TYR A 84 -11.58 -3.63 32.34
CA TYR A 84 -11.39 -4.73 33.29
C TYR A 84 -10.28 -4.43 34.27
N GLY A 85 -9.10 -4.00 33.75
CA GLY A 85 -7.95 -3.72 34.62
C GLY A 85 -8.17 -2.49 35.50
N GLY A 86 -8.86 -1.46 34.99
CA GLY A 86 -9.25 -0.29 35.78
C GLY A 86 -10.20 -0.67 36.92
N ALA A 87 -11.19 -1.54 36.69
CA ALA A 87 -12.11 -1.98 37.72
C ALA A 87 -11.46 -2.96 38.72
N ALA A 88 -10.64 -3.88 38.24
CA ALA A 88 -10.07 -4.95 39.06
C ALA A 88 -8.89 -4.50 39.94
N LEU A 89 -7.94 -3.75 39.36
CA LEU A 89 -6.67 -3.43 40.04
C LEU A 89 -6.65 -2.07 40.76
N THR A 90 -7.67 -1.21 40.55
CA THR A 90 -7.68 0.12 41.16
C THR A 90 -7.82 0.04 42.68
N ASP A 91 -8.69 -0.85 43.20
CA ASP A 91 -8.92 -0.99 44.65
C ASP A 91 -7.69 -1.51 45.37
N ASP A 92 -6.97 -2.46 44.77
CA ASP A 92 -5.70 -2.97 45.37
C ASP A 92 -4.60 -1.91 45.36
N MET A 93 -4.49 -1.13 44.28
CA MET A 93 -3.56 -0.01 44.21
C MET A 93 -3.94 1.09 45.21
N GLU A 94 -5.23 1.36 45.38
CA GLU A 94 -5.72 2.32 46.39
C GLU A 94 -5.37 1.89 47.79
N GLN A 95 -5.56 0.61 48.13
CA GLN A 95 -5.15 0.07 49.41
C GLN A 95 -3.62 0.21 49.65
N PHE A 96 -2.81 -0.02 48.62
CA PHE A 96 -1.38 0.18 48.67
C PHE A 96 -1.01 1.66 48.90
N LEU A 97 -1.64 2.58 48.15
CA LEU A 97 -1.36 4.01 48.27
C LEU A 97 -1.92 4.63 49.56
N SER A 98 -2.97 4.06 50.16
CA SER A 98 -3.52 4.54 51.46
C SER A 98 -2.54 4.43 52.61
N SER A 99 -1.50 3.59 52.46
CA SER A 99 -0.37 3.50 53.43
C SER A 99 0.47 4.76 53.47
N PHE A 100 0.37 5.65 52.47
CA PHE A 100 1.12 6.90 52.37
C PHE A 100 0.24 8.09 52.81
N THR A 101 0.42 8.59 54.03
CA THR A 101 -0.40 9.66 54.65
C THR A 101 -0.45 10.95 53.81
N PHE A 102 0.54 11.22 52.98
CA PHE A 102 0.62 12.42 52.13
C PHE A 102 -0.41 12.40 50.98
N LEU A 103 -0.93 11.24 50.59
CA LEU A 103 -1.81 11.06 49.44
C LEU A 103 -3.29 10.87 49.80
N GLN A 104 -3.65 11.01 51.09
CA GLN A 104 -4.98 10.66 51.60
C GLN A 104 -6.18 11.27 50.87
N ASN A 105 -6.03 12.47 50.28
CA ASN A 105 -7.12 13.14 49.57
C ASN A 105 -7.23 12.77 48.10
N TYR A 106 -6.24 12.08 47.51
CA TYR A 106 -6.15 11.82 46.07
C TYR A 106 -5.83 10.35 45.73
N HIS A 107 -5.78 9.45 46.70
CA HIS A 107 -5.34 8.07 46.49
C HIS A 107 -6.15 7.37 45.44
N HIS A 108 -7.50 7.52 45.39
CA HIS A 108 -8.37 6.88 44.39
C HIS A 108 -8.04 7.36 42.95
N SER A 109 -7.94 8.67 42.75
CA SER A 109 -7.65 9.23 41.43
C SER A 109 -6.25 8.87 40.95
N ILE A 110 -5.26 8.88 41.85
CA ILE A 110 -3.88 8.50 41.54
C ILE A 110 -3.78 7.01 41.25
N SER A 111 -4.48 6.14 42.00
CA SER A 111 -4.56 4.70 41.76
C SER A 111 -5.13 4.43 40.38
N LEU A 112 -6.27 5.03 40.07
CA LEU A 112 -6.95 4.85 38.77
C LEU A 112 -6.04 5.26 37.59
N VAL A 113 -5.44 6.46 37.65
CA VAL A 113 -4.53 6.96 36.61
C VAL A 113 -3.29 6.07 36.47
N THR A 114 -2.71 5.62 37.59
CA THR A 114 -1.51 4.77 37.60
C THR A 114 -1.81 3.40 37.01
N VAL A 115 -2.91 2.77 37.40
CA VAL A 115 -3.33 1.45 36.91
C VAL A 115 -3.64 1.52 35.42
N ILE A 116 -4.55 2.42 34.99
CA ILE A 116 -4.91 2.56 33.58
C ILE A 116 -3.69 2.96 32.75
N GLY A 117 -2.87 3.89 33.22
CA GLY A 117 -1.64 4.32 32.55
C GLY A 117 -0.65 3.17 32.36
N SER A 118 -0.45 2.35 33.39
CA SER A 118 0.43 1.18 33.32
C SER A 118 -0.11 0.12 32.35
N ILE A 119 -1.38 -0.22 32.44
CA ILE A 119 -2.02 -1.19 31.52
C ILE A 119 -1.92 -0.67 30.07
N THR A 120 -2.23 0.60 29.84
CA THR A 120 -2.14 1.22 28.52
C THR A 120 -0.71 1.17 27.99
N TYR A 121 0.28 1.51 28.80
CA TYR A 121 1.69 1.46 28.42
C TYR A 121 2.12 0.05 28.00
N PHE A 122 1.84 -0.95 28.84
CA PHE A 122 2.19 -2.34 28.52
C PHE A 122 1.40 -2.89 27.32
N SER A 123 0.12 -2.54 27.20
CA SER A 123 -0.69 -2.90 26.04
C SER A 123 -0.15 -2.32 24.75
N ILE A 124 0.29 -1.07 24.74
CA ILE A 124 0.87 -0.44 23.55
C ILE A 124 2.23 -1.08 23.23
N VAL A 125 3.12 -1.22 24.19
CA VAL A 125 4.48 -1.71 23.94
C VAL A 125 4.46 -3.20 23.57
N ILE A 126 3.87 -4.04 24.43
CA ILE A 126 3.88 -5.51 24.29
C ILE A 126 2.75 -6.00 23.38
N GLY A 127 1.60 -5.34 23.44
CA GLY A 127 0.42 -5.73 22.66
C GLY A 127 0.38 -5.18 21.23
N GLU A 128 1.20 -4.15 20.90
CA GLU A 128 1.13 -3.52 19.59
C GLU A 128 2.50 -3.23 18.95
N LEU A 129 3.38 -2.42 19.58
CA LEU A 129 4.61 -1.95 18.93
C LEU A 129 5.62 -3.08 18.66
N VAL A 130 5.91 -3.88 19.69
CA VAL A 130 6.85 -5.01 19.55
C VAL A 130 6.35 -6.03 18.54
N PRO A 131 5.08 -6.49 18.59
CA PRO A 131 4.53 -7.41 17.59
C PRO A 131 4.55 -6.85 16.18
N LYS A 132 4.21 -5.58 15.97
CA LYS A 132 4.27 -4.94 14.65
C LYS A 132 5.69 -4.95 14.09
N THR A 133 6.70 -4.66 14.91
CA THR A 133 8.10 -4.73 14.48
C THR A 133 8.53 -6.13 14.07
N ILE A 134 8.12 -7.15 14.84
CA ILE A 134 8.39 -8.57 14.53
C ILE A 134 7.66 -8.97 13.23
N GLY A 135 6.40 -8.54 13.08
CA GLY A 135 5.56 -8.80 11.90
C GLY A 135 6.16 -8.26 10.62
N MET A 136 6.71 -7.04 10.65
CA MET A 136 7.39 -6.42 9.51
C MET A 136 8.63 -7.20 9.08
N ASN A 137 9.45 -7.65 10.04
CA ASN A 137 10.71 -8.32 9.76
C ASN A 137 10.53 -9.74 9.19
N ASN A 138 9.46 -10.43 9.58
CA ASN A 138 9.17 -11.82 9.20
C ASN A 138 7.79 -11.98 8.55
N ALA A 139 7.37 -11.01 7.75
CA ALA A 139 6.01 -10.87 7.23
C ALA A 139 5.46 -12.16 6.57
N GLU A 140 6.24 -12.81 5.71
CA GLU A 140 5.79 -13.98 4.94
C GLU A 140 5.48 -15.19 5.84
N SER A 141 6.41 -15.53 6.74
CA SER A 141 6.24 -16.68 7.63
C SER A 141 5.07 -16.47 8.59
N ILE A 142 4.96 -15.27 9.14
CA ILE A 142 3.91 -14.91 10.09
C ILE A 142 2.54 -14.86 9.40
N ALA A 143 2.44 -14.26 8.21
CA ALA A 143 1.20 -14.23 7.44
C ALA A 143 0.68 -15.65 7.14
N LEU A 144 1.55 -16.58 6.74
CA LEU A 144 1.17 -17.96 6.46
C LEU A 144 0.71 -18.72 7.71
N VAL A 145 1.23 -18.37 8.90
CA VAL A 145 0.81 -18.98 10.17
C VAL A 145 -0.50 -18.39 10.66
N CYS A 146 -0.67 -17.06 10.58
CA CYS A 146 -1.83 -16.35 11.14
C CYS A 146 -3.07 -16.41 10.23
N VAL A 147 -2.89 -16.54 8.91
CA VAL A 147 -3.97 -16.42 7.93
C VAL A 147 -5.19 -17.32 8.19
N PRO A 148 -5.09 -18.58 8.65
CA PRO A 148 -6.27 -19.40 8.91
C PRO A 148 -7.18 -18.80 10.01
N ILE A 149 -6.56 -18.28 11.07
CA ILE A 149 -7.28 -17.66 12.20
C ILE A 149 -7.88 -16.33 11.76
N ILE A 150 -7.12 -15.51 11.09
CA ILE A 150 -7.59 -14.19 10.59
C ILE A 150 -8.75 -14.35 9.61
N LYS A 151 -8.71 -15.35 8.71
CA LYS A 151 -9.78 -15.62 7.76
C LYS A 151 -11.10 -15.93 8.48
N GLU A 152 -11.07 -16.81 9.48
CA GLU A 152 -12.29 -17.15 10.24
C GLU A 152 -12.76 -15.98 11.11
N PHE A 153 -11.83 -15.25 11.71
CA PHE A 153 -12.17 -14.05 12.47
C PHE A 153 -12.82 -12.99 11.56
N THR A 154 -12.27 -12.72 10.39
CA THR A 154 -12.87 -11.80 9.39
C THR A 154 -14.25 -12.25 8.96
N ARG A 155 -14.48 -13.57 8.81
CA ARG A 155 -15.79 -14.11 8.46
C ARG A 155 -16.82 -13.85 9.59
N VAL A 156 -16.45 -14.09 10.84
CA VAL A 156 -17.33 -13.88 12.00
C VAL A 156 -17.65 -12.40 12.22
N THR A 157 -16.65 -11.54 12.04
CA THR A 157 -16.82 -10.09 12.25
C THR A 157 -17.40 -9.35 11.04
N TYR A 158 -17.54 -10.02 9.89
CA TYR A 158 -18.03 -9.42 8.64
C TYR A 158 -19.34 -8.61 8.79
N PRO A 159 -20.40 -9.10 9.46
CA PRO A 159 -21.63 -8.32 9.58
C PRO A 159 -21.41 -7.00 10.34
N PHE A 160 -20.53 -7.00 11.32
CA PHE A 160 -20.17 -5.80 12.08
C PHE A 160 -19.32 -4.84 11.25
N VAL A 161 -18.34 -5.36 10.55
CA VAL A 161 -17.50 -4.57 9.63
C VAL A 161 -18.35 -3.94 8.53
N LYS A 162 -19.31 -4.67 7.98
CA LYS A 162 -20.25 -4.13 6.97
C LYS A 162 -21.09 -2.98 7.53
N LEU A 163 -21.54 -3.05 8.78
CA LEU A 163 -22.25 -1.96 9.43
C LEU A 163 -21.35 -0.72 9.53
N LEU A 164 -20.09 -0.89 9.94
CA LEU A 164 -19.13 0.22 10.02
C LEU A 164 -18.85 0.83 8.66
N SER A 165 -18.62 0.02 7.63
CA SER A 165 -18.39 0.49 6.25
C SER A 165 -19.58 1.30 5.71
N VAL A 166 -20.81 0.84 5.94
CA VAL A 166 -22.01 1.60 5.56
C VAL A 166 -22.06 2.95 6.27
N SER A 167 -21.76 2.97 7.57
CA SER A 167 -21.72 4.22 8.36
C SER A 167 -20.66 5.18 7.84
N THR A 168 -19.46 4.68 7.53
CA THR A 168 -18.36 5.46 6.94
C THR A 168 -18.75 6.04 5.60
N ASN A 169 -19.34 5.23 4.71
CA ASN A 169 -19.76 5.66 3.38
C ASN A 169 -20.88 6.73 3.45
N VAL A 170 -21.79 6.65 4.42
CA VAL A 170 -22.77 7.70 4.66
C VAL A 170 -22.10 9.01 5.04
N ILE A 171 -21.12 8.96 5.95
CA ILE A 171 -20.36 10.14 6.37
C ILE A 171 -19.58 10.73 5.19
N LEU A 172 -18.85 9.91 4.41
CA LEU A 172 -18.09 10.37 3.25
C LEU A 172 -18.99 11.04 2.20
N LYS A 173 -20.19 10.50 1.95
CA LYS A 173 -21.17 11.12 1.06
C LYS A 173 -21.63 12.49 1.54
N VAL A 174 -21.81 12.68 2.86
CA VAL A 174 -22.17 13.99 3.44
C VAL A 174 -21.06 15.02 3.20
N PHE A 175 -19.79 14.61 3.26
CA PHE A 175 -18.64 15.46 2.95
C PHE A 175 -18.34 15.59 1.44
N GLY A 176 -19.14 14.97 0.56
CA GLY A 176 -18.96 15.06 -0.89
C GLY A 176 -17.75 14.31 -1.43
N ILE A 177 -17.13 13.45 -0.62
CA ILE A 177 -15.98 12.62 -1.02
C ILE A 177 -16.54 11.43 -1.79
N LYS A 178 -16.14 11.30 -3.07
CA LYS A 178 -16.44 10.10 -3.89
C LYS A 178 -15.25 9.17 -3.81
N GLU A 179 -15.48 7.90 -3.58
CA GLU A 179 -14.48 6.85 -3.79
C GLU A 179 -14.05 6.88 -5.25
N ASN A 180 -12.76 7.10 -5.50
CA ASN A 180 -12.19 6.96 -6.83
C ASN A 180 -12.06 5.47 -7.14
N GLU A 181 -13.08 4.87 -7.73
CA GLU A 181 -13.07 3.45 -8.21
C GLU A 181 -12.08 3.19 -9.35
N ASN A 182 -11.34 4.19 -9.83
CA ASN A 182 -10.47 4.07 -10.99
C ASN A 182 -9.07 4.65 -10.71
N GLU A 183 -8.27 4.00 -9.92
CA GLU A 183 -6.82 4.12 -10.04
C GLU A 183 -6.36 3.41 -11.34
N ARG A 184 -6.68 4.03 -12.49
CA ARG A 184 -6.04 3.61 -13.73
C ARG A 184 -4.59 4.04 -13.65
N VAL A 185 -3.70 3.05 -13.71
CA VAL A 185 -2.26 3.32 -13.82
C VAL A 185 -2.04 4.33 -14.95
N SER A 186 -1.52 5.50 -14.62
CA SER A 186 -1.19 6.51 -15.61
C SER A 186 0.06 6.10 -16.39
N GLU A 187 0.23 6.64 -17.60
CA GLU A 187 1.44 6.39 -18.37
C GLU A 187 2.70 6.87 -17.62
N ASP A 188 2.62 7.99 -16.92
CA ASP A 188 3.72 8.50 -16.09
C ASP A 188 4.08 7.55 -14.95
N GLU A 189 3.10 6.92 -14.33
CA GLU A 189 3.31 5.91 -13.29
C GLU A 189 3.97 4.66 -13.86
N LEU A 190 3.55 4.20 -15.05
CA LEU A 190 4.19 3.08 -15.74
C LEU A 190 5.65 3.40 -16.09
N ARG A 191 5.94 4.59 -16.60
CA ARG A 191 7.31 5.08 -16.86
C ARG A 191 8.15 5.11 -15.58
N PHE A 192 7.56 5.53 -14.46
CA PHE A 192 8.24 5.53 -13.15
C PHE A 192 8.56 4.12 -12.67
N ILE A 193 7.62 3.17 -12.80
CA ILE A 193 7.82 1.76 -12.43
C ILE A 193 8.96 1.14 -13.24
N LEU A 194 9.00 1.35 -14.57
CA LEU A 194 10.07 0.85 -15.45
C LEU A 194 11.43 1.44 -15.08
N LYS A 195 11.48 2.74 -14.79
CA LYS A 195 12.72 3.40 -14.32
C LYS A 195 13.19 2.85 -12.98
N SER A 196 12.26 2.58 -12.06
CA SER A 196 12.58 1.98 -10.77
C SER A 196 13.10 0.55 -10.90
N ALA A 197 12.48 -0.26 -11.77
CA ALA A 197 12.92 -1.62 -12.09
C ALA A 197 14.35 -1.66 -12.66
N ARG A 198 14.70 -0.71 -13.54
CA ARG A 198 16.06 -0.54 -14.04
C ARG A 198 17.03 -0.22 -12.91
N ASN A 199 16.70 0.74 -12.04
CA ASN A 199 17.57 1.14 -10.92
C ASN A 199 17.81 0.01 -9.91
N GLN A 200 16.85 -0.92 -9.80
CA GLN A 200 16.95 -2.11 -8.95
C GLN A 200 17.63 -3.30 -9.63
N GLY A 201 18.06 -3.16 -10.89
CA GLY A 201 18.70 -4.24 -11.65
C GLY A 201 17.77 -5.37 -12.08
N VAL A 202 16.45 -5.15 -12.05
CA VAL A 202 15.44 -6.10 -12.53
C VAL A 202 15.32 -6.06 -14.05
N LEU A 203 15.51 -4.88 -14.65
CA LEU A 203 15.57 -4.66 -16.09
C LEU A 203 16.99 -4.31 -16.51
N GLU A 204 17.45 -4.90 -17.61
CA GLU A 204 18.70 -4.52 -18.25
C GLU A 204 18.58 -3.12 -18.90
N LYS A 205 19.73 -2.48 -19.14
CA LYS A 205 19.76 -1.14 -19.71
C LYS A 205 19.11 -1.09 -21.10
N GLU A 206 19.41 -2.08 -21.91
CA GLU A 206 18.91 -2.26 -23.27
C GLU A 206 17.39 -2.45 -23.30
N GLU A 207 16.85 -3.25 -22.40
CA GLU A 207 15.40 -3.46 -22.25
C GLU A 207 14.68 -2.16 -21.86
N SER A 208 15.26 -1.42 -20.92
CA SER A 208 14.72 -0.13 -20.49
C SER A 208 14.72 0.90 -21.64
N GLU A 209 15.74 0.91 -22.50
CA GLU A 209 15.82 1.78 -23.68
C GLU A 209 14.74 1.41 -24.72
N VAL A 210 14.49 0.12 -24.94
CA VAL A 210 13.41 -0.33 -25.84
C VAL A 210 12.05 0.18 -25.36
N HIS A 211 11.75 0.05 -24.07
CA HIS A 211 10.49 0.57 -23.51
C HIS A 211 10.39 2.09 -23.63
N HIS A 212 11.47 2.82 -23.39
CA HIS A 212 11.50 4.28 -23.56
C HIS A 212 11.23 4.69 -25.01
N ASN A 213 11.89 4.02 -25.97
CA ASN A 213 11.69 4.27 -27.40
C ASN A 213 10.27 3.97 -27.86
N LEU A 214 9.63 2.91 -27.31
CA LEU A 214 8.25 2.57 -27.62
C LEU A 214 7.31 3.70 -27.20
N PHE A 215 7.42 4.22 -25.99
CA PHE A 215 6.62 5.36 -25.52
C PHE A 215 6.89 6.63 -26.37
N SER A 216 8.16 6.91 -26.67
CA SER A 216 8.51 8.04 -27.50
C SER A 216 7.95 7.94 -28.92
N PHE A 217 7.83 6.71 -29.45
CA PHE A 217 7.22 6.47 -30.75
C PHE A 217 5.70 6.73 -30.74
N THR A 218 5.00 6.32 -29.68
CA THR A 218 3.56 6.55 -29.56
C THR A 218 3.19 8.02 -29.38
N ASP A 219 4.10 8.81 -28.80
CA ASP A 219 3.92 10.25 -28.58
C ASP A 219 4.22 11.10 -29.84
N GLN A 220 4.78 10.48 -30.89
CA GLN A 220 5.12 11.21 -32.11
C GLN A 220 3.87 11.67 -32.86
N THR A 221 3.86 12.94 -33.17
CA THR A 221 2.83 13.55 -34.02
C THR A 221 3.37 13.75 -35.44
N ALA A 222 2.48 13.87 -36.42
CA ALA A 222 2.88 14.27 -37.78
C ALA A 222 3.75 15.55 -37.77
N ARG A 223 3.42 16.48 -36.87
CA ARG A 223 4.16 17.75 -36.71
C ARG A 223 5.60 17.55 -36.22
N SER A 224 5.86 16.57 -35.34
CA SER A 224 7.20 16.28 -34.83
C SER A 224 8.07 15.56 -35.86
N LEU A 225 7.47 14.90 -36.85
CA LEU A 225 8.15 14.16 -37.92
C LEU A 225 8.32 14.98 -39.21
N MET A 226 7.59 16.08 -39.32
CA MET A 226 7.66 16.92 -40.53
C MET A 226 8.98 17.63 -40.64
N THR A 227 9.56 17.57 -41.85
CA THR A 227 10.70 18.41 -42.24
C THR A 227 10.18 19.80 -42.59
N HIS A 228 10.87 20.85 -42.13
CA HIS A 228 10.49 22.22 -42.48
C HIS A 228 10.65 22.47 -43.98
N LYS A 229 9.71 23.19 -44.58
CA LYS A 229 9.66 23.46 -46.01
C LYS A 229 10.98 23.98 -46.59
N SER A 230 11.75 24.80 -45.83
CA SER A 230 13.04 25.33 -46.27
C SER A 230 14.17 24.31 -46.37
N GLU A 231 13.99 23.15 -45.76
CA GLU A 231 14.96 22.05 -45.72
C GLU A 231 14.65 20.96 -46.74
N LEU A 232 13.49 21.08 -47.42
CA LEU A 232 13.07 20.11 -48.41
C LEU A 232 13.81 20.31 -49.71
N GLU A 233 14.37 19.24 -50.26
CA GLU A 233 14.90 19.22 -51.62
C GLU A 233 13.75 19.07 -52.61
N TRP A 234 13.67 20.01 -53.56
CA TRP A 234 12.62 20.01 -54.53
C TRP A 234 13.17 20.26 -55.96
N ILE A 235 12.45 19.84 -56.98
CA ILE A 235 12.77 19.97 -58.40
C ILE A 235 11.78 20.93 -59.01
N ASN A 236 12.27 21.94 -59.72
CA ASN A 236 11.41 22.78 -60.52
C ASN A 236 11.18 22.09 -61.89
N ARG A 237 9.92 21.89 -62.26
CA ARG A 237 9.55 21.25 -63.55
C ARG A 237 10.11 21.96 -64.78
N HIS A 238 10.42 23.22 -64.68
CA HIS A 238 10.97 24.03 -65.78
C HIS A 238 12.52 24.06 -65.81
N SER A 239 13.19 23.40 -64.89
CA SER A 239 14.65 23.31 -64.92
C SER A 239 15.13 22.44 -66.06
N PRO A 240 16.29 22.76 -66.66
CA PRO A 240 16.97 21.93 -67.64
C PRO A 240 17.22 20.51 -67.09
N ILE A 241 17.16 19.51 -67.94
CA ILE A 241 17.27 18.12 -67.51
C ILE A 241 18.63 17.79 -66.89
N GLU A 242 19.69 18.43 -67.38
CA GLU A 242 21.06 18.29 -66.84
C GLU A 242 21.11 18.73 -65.39
N VAL A 243 20.49 19.88 -65.05
CA VAL A 243 20.46 20.43 -63.68
C VAL A 243 19.66 19.50 -62.75
N ILE A 244 18.58 18.89 -63.28
CA ILE A 244 17.82 17.93 -62.50
C ILE A 244 18.68 16.68 -62.20
N PHE A 245 19.35 16.12 -63.21
CA PHE A 245 20.20 14.94 -63.05
C PHE A 245 21.38 15.19 -62.10
N ASP A 246 22.00 16.36 -62.14
CA ASP A 246 23.11 16.68 -61.22
C ASP A 246 22.61 16.78 -59.82
N LYS A 247 21.49 17.44 -59.57
CA LYS A 247 20.85 17.50 -58.27
C LYS A 247 20.46 16.12 -57.71
N LEU A 248 19.95 15.22 -58.58
CA LEU A 248 19.60 13.86 -58.20
C LEU A 248 20.83 13.01 -57.82
N LYS A 249 22.00 13.23 -58.50
CA LYS A 249 23.24 12.50 -58.19
C LYS A 249 23.87 12.93 -56.87
N GLU A 250 23.75 14.23 -56.54
CA GLU A 250 24.37 14.80 -55.31
C GLU A 250 23.49 14.54 -54.06
N SER A 251 22.20 14.30 -54.24
CA SER A 251 21.27 14.12 -53.14
C SER A 251 21.33 12.73 -52.53
N VAL A 252 21.12 12.63 -51.23
CA VAL A 252 20.96 11.38 -50.47
C VAL A 252 19.52 10.90 -50.42
N HIS A 253 18.60 11.69 -50.97
CA HIS A 253 17.14 11.39 -50.91
C HIS A 253 16.67 10.58 -52.07
N SER A 254 15.77 9.62 -51.84
CA SER A 254 15.12 8.80 -52.86
C SER A 254 13.79 9.40 -53.38
N LYS A 255 13.31 10.48 -52.77
CA LYS A 255 12.03 11.12 -53.14
C LYS A 255 12.22 12.64 -53.15
N PHE A 256 11.72 13.27 -54.22
CA PHE A 256 11.80 14.71 -54.44
C PHE A 256 10.40 15.30 -54.66
N ILE A 257 10.17 16.47 -54.10
CA ILE A 257 8.98 17.25 -54.41
C ILE A 257 9.17 17.93 -55.75
N VAL A 258 8.20 17.83 -56.63
CA VAL A 258 8.18 18.54 -57.92
C VAL A 258 7.26 19.74 -57.79
N GLY A 259 7.79 20.94 -58.05
CA GLY A 259 7.06 22.20 -57.97
C GLY A 259 7.04 22.97 -59.31
N ASP A 260 6.03 23.84 -59.47
CA ASP A 260 5.85 24.71 -60.65
C ASP A 260 6.40 26.12 -60.34
N GLY A 261 7.71 26.30 -60.55
CA GLY A 261 8.39 27.53 -60.30
C GLY A 261 8.67 27.88 -58.83
N SER A 262 7.95 27.25 -57.91
CA SER A 262 8.09 27.43 -56.47
C SER A 262 7.72 26.17 -55.73
N ILE A 263 8.33 25.94 -54.54
CA ILE A 263 7.99 24.83 -53.62
C ILE A 263 6.56 24.98 -53.04
N ASP A 264 5.96 26.17 -53.11
CA ASP A 264 4.56 26.38 -52.68
C ASP A 264 3.54 25.86 -53.67
N LYS A 265 3.93 25.61 -54.94
CA LYS A 265 3.10 25.06 -55.99
C LYS A 265 3.50 23.61 -56.27
N VAL A 266 3.22 22.74 -55.33
CA VAL A 266 3.56 21.33 -55.45
C VAL A 266 2.69 20.66 -56.52
N LEU A 267 3.32 20.00 -57.47
CA LEU A 267 2.68 19.20 -58.51
C LEU A 267 2.59 17.71 -58.09
N GLY A 268 3.57 17.24 -57.36
CA GLY A 268 3.64 15.86 -56.93
C GLY A 268 4.98 15.49 -56.31
N VAL A 269 5.21 14.20 -56.11
CA VAL A 269 6.46 13.64 -55.60
C VAL A 269 7.00 12.67 -56.64
N MET A 270 8.27 12.81 -56.99
CA MET A 270 9.02 11.90 -57.84
C MET A 270 9.88 11.00 -56.96
N ALA A 271 9.83 9.69 -57.19
CA ALA A 271 10.77 8.71 -56.61
C ALA A 271 11.81 8.31 -57.64
N ILE A 272 13.04 8.08 -57.18
CA ILE A 272 14.16 7.61 -58.01
C ILE A 272 14.35 6.13 -57.77
#